data_d2dcb7677129d03a2b1f135363ba4ca4
#
_entry.id   d2dcb7677129d03a2b1f135363ba4ca4
#
_cell.length_a   1.000
_cell.length_b   1.000
_cell.length_c   1.000
_cell.angle_alpha   90.00
_cell.angle_beta   90.00
_cell.angle_gamma   90.00
#
_symmetry.space_group_name_H-M   'P 1'
#
loop_
_entity.id
_entity.type
_entity.pdbx_description
1 polymer ?
#
loop_
_entity_poly.entity_id
_entity_poly.type
_entity_poly.pdbx_seq_one_letter_code
_entity_poly.pdbx_strand_id
1 'polypeptide(L)'
;TQGGSTITQQLAKTTFLTPERSLTRKAREMLIAFWLEAWLTKDEILERYLSNVYFGDNVYGLRAASLHYYYRQPEKLKLEQAIMLAGLVQAPSRLAPTRNPELAAKRANLVKAAMVSAGYLSQQEADAIGTARLDVRAKNALPTGTYFADWAMPQARELTDLSYEKLNLTTTLDSRMQEIARRAVARAPLGQAQVALIAMRPDGEVVAMIGGKDYAKSAFNRVTQAKRQPGSTFKLFVWLAALRSGMQPDDLIDDTPITKGGYLPKNAGENYRGSITLKEAFAKSSNVAAVRLFGQLGDRAVIREARNLGIKSRLAEDDPSLALGTSTMTLMELTAAYAGMAGNKWPVEPYAFKKDSQSWTEWLFDWPGRYESKTHANMEALLRSAVNDGTGRRAMLSIPNYGKTGTSQNNRDALFVGYAGDGEDRLVVGVWIGNDDNTPLKGVSGGSLPARIWKDFMQQAVQAKKPAATAKPDRKPDPEGPVTPLDLPEIPEIPVDVGNSEVRINGDSGVRIGTEIGGVPVDLKINGDGVAIERRPEQTPAAPDR
;
A
#
# COMPACT_ATOMS: atom_id res chain seq x y z
N THR A 1 5.91 -24.01 31.81
CA THR A 1 7.18 -24.26 31.10
C THR A 1 7.74 -22.91 30.71
N GLN A 2 8.80 -22.47 31.38
CA GLN A 2 9.60 -21.31 30.96
C GLN A 2 10.19 -21.61 29.59
N GLY A 3 10.00 -20.69 28.61
CA GLY A 3 10.64 -20.79 27.31
C GLY A 3 12.15 -20.57 27.45
N GLY A 4 12.96 -21.57 27.07
CA GLY A 4 14.42 -21.54 27.19
C GLY A 4 15.13 -20.82 26.01
N SER A 5 14.46 -19.92 25.29
CA SER A 5 15.08 -19.17 24.18
C SER A 5 15.83 -17.94 24.70
N THR A 6 17.08 -17.75 24.24
CA THR A 6 17.90 -16.56 24.54
C THR A 6 17.34 -15.30 23.86
N ILE A 7 17.80 -14.11 24.27
CA ILE A 7 17.47 -12.84 23.61
C ILE A 7 17.88 -12.89 22.13
N THR A 8 19.05 -13.44 21.83
CA THR A 8 19.56 -13.61 20.46
C THR A 8 18.63 -14.50 19.61
N GLN A 9 18.17 -15.61 20.17
CA GLN A 9 17.19 -16.49 19.49
C GLN A 9 15.85 -15.79 19.28
N GLN A 10 15.40 -14.98 20.25
CA GLN A 10 14.17 -14.21 20.10
C GLN A 10 14.34 -13.13 19.02
N LEU A 11 15.49 -12.45 18.96
CA LEU A 11 15.82 -11.50 17.89
C LEU A 11 15.83 -12.21 16.53
N ALA A 12 16.52 -13.33 16.40
CA ALA A 12 16.55 -14.13 15.18
C ALA A 12 15.12 -14.52 14.71
N LYS A 13 14.29 -14.95 15.65
CA LYS A 13 12.89 -15.31 15.37
C LYS A 13 12.05 -14.13 14.87
N THR A 14 12.17 -12.96 15.52
CA THR A 14 11.32 -11.81 15.22
C THR A 14 11.74 -11.04 13.98
N THR A 15 13.05 -11.12 13.63
CA THR A 15 13.63 -10.36 12.52
C THR A 15 13.70 -11.15 11.22
N PHE A 16 14.02 -12.45 11.27
CA PHE A 16 14.39 -13.24 10.09
C PHE A 16 13.46 -14.42 9.77
N LEU A 17 12.50 -14.76 10.65
CA LEU A 17 11.71 -15.98 10.50
C LEU A 17 10.21 -15.71 10.50
N THR A 18 9.50 -16.51 9.72
CA THR A 18 8.02 -16.52 9.69
C THR A 18 7.43 -17.16 10.95
N PRO A 19 6.17 -16.83 11.32
CA PRO A 19 5.54 -17.31 12.56
C PRO A 19 5.18 -18.80 12.59
N GLU A 20 5.54 -19.59 11.57
CA GLU A 20 5.27 -21.04 11.50
C GLU A 20 5.96 -21.83 12.62
N ARG A 21 5.25 -22.82 13.17
CA ARG A 21 5.80 -23.68 14.23
C ARG A 21 6.31 -24.99 13.63
N SER A 22 7.61 -25.06 13.30
CA SER A 22 8.28 -26.27 12.81
C SER A 22 9.64 -26.47 13.45
N LEU A 23 10.12 -27.72 13.51
CA LEU A 23 11.47 -28.02 13.99
C LEU A 23 12.55 -27.44 13.09
N THR A 24 12.31 -27.42 11.78
CA THR A 24 13.20 -26.82 10.79
C THR A 24 13.36 -25.31 11.02
N ARG A 25 12.29 -24.61 11.37
CA ARG A 25 12.35 -23.20 11.75
C ARG A 25 13.17 -23.03 13.02
N LYS A 26 13.05 -23.91 14.03
CA LYS A 26 13.84 -23.82 15.26
C LYS A 26 15.34 -24.05 15.01
N ALA A 27 15.68 -24.94 14.08
CA ALA A 27 17.06 -25.12 13.64
C ALA A 27 17.63 -23.86 12.96
N ARG A 28 16.84 -23.23 12.05
CA ARG A 28 17.22 -21.95 11.43
C ARG A 28 17.39 -20.84 12.45
N GLU A 29 16.48 -20.75 13.44
CA GLU A 29 16.58 -19.78 14.55
C GLU A 29 17.91 -19.91 15.30
N MET A 30 18.35 -21.14 15.59
CA MET A 30 19.63 -21.39 16.25
C MET A 30 20.82 -20.99 15.36
N LEU A 31 20.82 -21.35 14.08
CA LEU A 31 21.89 -20.99 13.14
C LEU A 31 22.04 -19.47 12.99
N ILE A 32 20.91 -18.78 12.85
CA ILE A 32 20.91 -17.30 12.77
C ILE A 32 21.38 -16.70 14.10
N ALA A 33 20.98 -17.25 15.24
CA ALA A 33 21.45 -16.77 16.54
C ALA A 33 22.96 -16.94 16.71
N PHE A 34 23.53 -18.07 16.31
CA PHE A 34 24.99 -18.27 16.29
C PHE A 34 25.68 -17.26 15.37
N TRP A 35 25.13 -17.04 14.18
CA TRP A 35 25.67 -16.06 13.24
C TRP A 35 25.64 -14.63 13.83
N LEU A 36 24.52 -14.22 14.45
CA LEU A 36 24.42 -12.91 15.11
C LEU A 36 25.45 -12.76 16.24
N GLU A 37 25.65 -13.80 17.06
CA GLU A 37 26.62 -13.76 18.15
C GLU A 37 28.10 -13.79 17.70
N ALA A 38 28.34 -14.27 16.46
CA ALA A 38 29.70 -14.24 15.88
C ALA A 38 30.08 -12.84 15.34
N TRP A 39 29.10 -12.03 14.94
CA TRP A 39 29.35 -10.74 14.27
C TRP A 39 28.95 -9.52 15.08
N LEU A 40 28.11 -9.66 16.10
CA LEU A 40 27.60 -8.58 16.92
C LEU A 40 28.01 -8.74 18.38
N THR A 41 28.29 -7.62 19.05
CA THR A 41 28.47 -7.57 20.48
C THR A 41 27.15 -7.83 21.23
N LYS A 42 27.22 -8.19 22.51
CA LYS A 42 26.00 -8.39 23.33
C LYS A 42 25.16 -7.12 23.44
N ASP A 43 25.79 -5.95 23.46
CA ASP A 43 25.13 -4.67 23.54
C ASP A 43 24.38 -4.36 22.23
N GLU A 44 24.98 -4.60 21.08
CA GLU A 44 24.34 -4.47 19.78
C GLU A 44 23.15 -5.45 19.61
N ILE A 45 23.28 -6.69 20.09
CA ILE A 45 22.18 -7.66 20.10
C ILE A 45 21.04 -7.16 20.98
N LEU A 46 21.35 -6.65 22.18
CA LEU A 46 20.34 -6.14 23.11
C LEU A 46 19.65 -4.90 22.55
N GLU A 47 20.39 -3.97 21.97
CA GLU A 47 19.85 -2.78 21.34
C GLU A 47 18.89 -3.13 20.20
N ARG A 48 19.29 -4.04 19.30
CA ARG A 48 18.47 -4.56 18.21
C ARG A 48 17.20 -5.25 18.72
N TYR A 49 17.34 -6.04 19.78
CA TYR A 49 16.22 -6.71 20.43
C TYR A 49 15.23 -5.70 21.01
N LEU A 50 15.70 -4.74 21.79
CA LEU A 50 14.87 -3.72 22.41
C LEU A 50 14.21 -2.78 21.39
N SER A 51 14.84 -2.56 20.24
CA SER A 51 14.28 -1.76 19.15
C SER A 51 13.13 -2.45 18.41
N ASN A 52 13.05 -3.79 18.47
CA ASN A 52 12.10 -4.58 17.69
C ASN A 52 11.07 -5.35 18.51
N VAL A 53 11.33 -5.57 19.80
CA VAL A 53 10.45 -6.40 20.62
C VAL A 53 9.09 -5.74 20.84
N TYR A 54 8.05 -6.58 20.84
CA TYR A 54 6.67 -6.16 21.08
C TYR A 54 6.42 -5.92 22.57
N PHE A 55 5.83 -4.78 22.95
CA PHE A 55 5.55 -4.38 24.32
C PHE A 55 4.06 -4.38 24.69
N GLY A 56 3.18 -4.84 23.83
CA GLY A 56 1.71 -4.76 24.03
C GLY A 56 1.11 -3.53 23.36
N ASP A 57 -0.22 -3.43 23.34
CA ASP A 57 -0.98 -2.31 22.77
C ASP A 57 -0.57 -1.92 21.35
N ASN A 58 -0.15 -2.90 20.56
CA ASN A 58 0.38 -2.71 19.19
C ASN A 58 1.65 -1.85 19.12
N VAL A 59 2.44 -1.83 20.21
CA VAL A 59 3.65 -1.03 20.34
C VAL A 59 4.90 -1.91 20.21
N TYR A 60 5.77 -1.59 19.26
CA TYR A 60 7.03 -2.27 19.00
C TYR A 60 8.20 -1.33 19.27
N GLY A 61 9.25 -1.86 19.93
CA GLY A 61 10.46 -1.14 20.29
C GLY A 61 10.34 -0.33 21.58
N LEU A 62 11.46 -0.26 22.32
CA LEU A 62 11.56 0.38 23.62
C LEU A 62 11.21 1.88 23.59
N ARG A 63 11.64 2.59 22.55
CA ARG A 63 11.36 4.03 22.40
C ARG A 63 9.86 4.28 22.26
N ALA A 64 9.18 3.50 21.43
CA ALA A 64 7.75 3.59 21.25
C ALA A 64 6.99 3.22 22.53
N ALA A 65 7.41 2.15 23.22
CA ALA A 65 6.81 1.72 24.49
C ALA A 65 7.00 2.76 25.60
N SER A 66 8.18 3.35 25.70
CA SER A 66 8.49 4.41 26.66
C SER A 66 7.62 5.65 26.47
N LEU A 67 7.44 6.07 25.22
CA LEU A 67 6.55 7.19 24.87
C LEU A 67 5.07 6.84 25.07
N HIS A 68 4.65 5.63 24.70
CA HIS A 68 3.27 5.17 24.82
C HIS A 68 2.80 5.10 26.28
N TYR A 69 3.57 4.38 27.12
CA TYR A 69 3.18 4.13 28.50
C TYR A 69 3.53 5.25 29.47
N TYR A 70 4.57 6.06 29.19
CA TYR A 70 5.12 7.02 30.15
C TYR A 70 5.36 8.42 29.59
N TYR A 71 5.11 8.65 28.31
CA TYR A 71 5.41 9.91 27.62
C TYR A 71 6.85 10.42 27.89
N ARG A 72 7.81 9.51 27.91
CA ARG A 72 9.22 9.78 28.18
C ARG A 72 10.11 9.14 27.13
N GLN A 73 11.25 9.76 26.88
CA GLN A 73 12.32 9.12 26.10
C GLN A 73 12.91 7.97 26.93
N PRO A 74 13.42 6.88 26.32
CA PRO A 74 14.00 5.74 27.01
C PRO A 74 15.09 6.13 28.01
N GLU A 75 15.93 7.10 27.65
CA GLU A 75 17.05 7.60 28.46
C GLU A 75 16.58 8.37 29.72
N LYS A 76 15.32 8.72 29.78
CA LYS A 76 14.68 9.45 30.90
C LYS A 76 13.69 8.60 31.68
N LEU A 77 13.63 7.30 31.40
CA LEU A 77 12.80 6.39 32.17
C LEU A 77 13.30 6.32 33.63
N LYS A 78 12.36 6.32 34.55
CA LYS A 78 12.63 5.97 35.94
C LYS A 78 12.79 4.47 36.07
N LEU A 79 13.49 4.02 37.12
CA LEU A 79 13.76 2.60 37.33
C LEU A 79 12.49 1.74 37.41
N GLU A 80 11.45 2.20 38.12
CA GLU A 80 10.16 1.52 38.17
C GLU A 80 9.49 1.37 36.79
N GLN A 81 9.70 2.34 35.91
CA GLN A 81 9.17 2.33 34.54
C GLN A 81 9.93 1.33 33.66
N ALA A 82 11.26 1.33 33.78
CA ALA A 82 12.12 0.37 33.06
C ALA A 82 11.83 -1.08 33.49
N ILE A 83 11.69 -1.33 34.79
CA ILE A 83 11.32 -2.63 35.36
C ILE A 83 9.96 -3.10 34.82
N MET A 84 8.98 -2.20 34.73
CA MET A 84 7.67 -2.52 34.15
C MET A 84 7.81 -2.95 32.70
N LEU A 85 8.50 -2.16 31.87
CA LEU A 85 8.69 -2.49 30.44
C LEU A 85 9.44 -3.83 30.25
N ALA A 86 10.51 -4.07 31.02
CA ALA A 86 11.21 -5.36 31.01
C ALA A 86 10.30 -6.54 31.35
N GLY A 87 9.33 -6.33 32.26
CA GLY A 87 8.32 -7.32 32.61
C GLY A 87 7.36 -7.67 31.50
N LEU A 88 6.99 -6.68 30.66
CA LEU A 88 6.00 -6.87 29.58
C LEU A 88 6.47 -7.83 28.49
N VAL A 89 7.76 -7.89 28.20
CA VAL A 89 8.35 -8.62 27.07
C VAL A 89 7.99 -10.13 27.10
N GLN A 90 7.74 -10.70 28.27
CA GLN A 90 7.39 -12.12 28.40
C GLN A 90 6.04 -12.49 27.76
N ALA A 91 5.03 -11.64 27.89
CA ALA A 91 3.69 -11.87 27.37
C ALA A 91 2.97 -10.53 27.12
N PRO A 92 3.42 -9.73 26.15
CA PRO A 92 3.07 -8.33 26.02
C PRO A 92 1.57 -8.06 25.93
N SER A 93 0.85 -8.85 25.12
CA SER A 93 -0.61 -8.69 24.96
C SER A 93 -1.39 -8.96 26.25
N ARG A 94 -0.91 -9.90 27.07
CA ARG A 94 -1.56 -10.27 28.34
C ARG A 94 -1.18 -9.33 29.48
N LEU A 95 0.04 -8.81 29.45
CA LEU A 95 0.63 -7.99 30.52
C LEU A 95 0.51 -6.49 30.23
N ALA A 96 -0.09 -6.06 29.13
CA ALA A 96 -0.25 -4.65 28.81
C ALA A 96 -0.89 -3.90 30.00
N PRO A 97 -0.19 -2.91 30.60
CA PRO A 97 -0.63 -2.30 31.85
C PRO A 97 -1.86 -1.40 31.68
N THR A 98 -2.18 -1.01 30.47
CA THR A 98 -3.42 -0.30 30.10
C THR A 98 -4.67 -1.18 30.21
N ARG A 99 -4.51 -2.51 30.06
CA ARG A 99 -5.59 -3.50 30.09
C ARG A 99 -5.60 -4.32 31.36
N ASN A 100 -4.41 -4.68 31.84
CA ASN A 100 -4.22 -5.59 32.97
C ASN A 100 -3.18 -5.05 33.97
N PRO A 101 -3.45 -3.91 34.64
CA PRO A 101 -2.49 -3.24 35.50
C PRO A 101 -1.99 -4.13 36.67
N GLU A 102 -2.86 -4.96 37.24
CA GLU A 102 -2.49 -5.85 38.34
C GLU A 102 -1.50 -6.96 37.91
N LEU A 103 -1.74 -7.57 36.73
CA LEU A 103 -0.83 -8.60 36.20
C LEU A 103 0.50 -7.98 35.80
N ALA A 104 0.50 -6.78 35.25
CA ALA A 104 1.72 -6.04 34.92
C ALA A 104 2.53 -5.72 36.20
N ALA A 105 1.86 -5.24 37.27
CA ALA A 105 2.51 -4.96 38.55
C ALA A 105 3.10 -6.23 39.20
N LYS A 106 2.35 -7.34 39.21
CA LYS A 106 2.86 -8.65 39.70
C LYS A 106 4.10 -9.07 38.92
N ARG A 107 4.11 -8.90 37.60
CA ARG A 107 5.26 -9.24 36.77
C ARG A 107 6.45 -8.32 37.03
N ALA A 108 6.24 -7.01 37.21
CA ALA A 108 7.29 -6.06 37.59
C ALA A 108 7.96 -6.45 38.92
N ASN A 109 7.18 -6.92 39.91
CA ASN A 109 7.74 -7.43 41.17
C ASN A 109 8.65 -8.65 40.98
N LEU A 110 8.31 -9.55 40.05
CA LEU A 110 9.20 -10.68 39.72
C LEU A 110 10.49 -10.21 39.05
N VAL A 111 10.45 -9.14 38.22
CA VAL A 111 11.65 -8.53 37.65
C VAL A 111 12.50 -7.90 38.74
N LYS A 112 11.92 -7.19 39.70
CA LYS A 112 12.62 -6.61 40.86
C LYS A 112 13.33 -7.72 41.65
N ALA A 113 12.65 -8.80 42.00
CA ALA A 113 13.23 -9.95 42.70
C ALA A 113 14.39 -10.58 41.92
N ALA A 114 14.27 -10.69 40.61
CA ALA A 114 15.37 -11.19 39.78
C ALA A 114 16.57 -10.23 39.77
N MET A 115 16.36 -8.92 39.78
CA MET A 115 17.46 -7.92 39.89
C MET A 115 18.15 -7.98 41.22
N VAL A 116 17.45 -8.21 42.31
CA VAL A 116 18.03 -8.44 43.63
C VAL A 116 18.87 -9.73 43.63
N SER A 117 18.33 -10.82 43.14
CA SER A 117 19.03 -12.11 43.04
C SER A 117 20.28 -12.04 42.17
N ALA A 118 20.30 -11.16 41.17
CA ALA A 118 21.46 -10.94 40.28
C ALA A 118 22.44 -9.86 40.79
N GLY A 119 22.17 -9.26 41.97
CA GLY A 119 23.04 -8.26 42.59
C GLY A 119 22.97 -6.85 41.99
N TYR A 120 21.98 -6.58 41.13
CA TYR A 120 21.76 -5.23 40.55
C TYR A 120 21.04 -4.28 41.49
N LEU A 121 20.32 -4.81 42.46
CA LEU A 121 19.62 -4.06 43.50
C LEU A 121 19.81 -4.72 44.85
N SER A 122 19.91 -3.93 45.93
CA SER A 122 19.74 -4.42 47.29
C SER A 122 18.24 -4.66 47.56
N GLN A 123 17.92 -5.49 48.57
CA GLN A 123 16.54 -5.72 48.99
C GLN A 123 15.89 -4.39 49.42
N GLN A 124 16.60 -3.54 50.13
CA GLN A 124 16.10 -2.25 50.59
C GLN A 124 15.73 -1.30 49.43
N GLU A 125 16.55 -1.25 48.37
CA GLU A 125 16.24 -0.47 47.15
C GLU A 125 15.03 -1.05 46.41
N ALA A 126 14.94 -2.37 46.28
CA ALA A 126 13.82 -3.03 45.63
C ALA A 126 12.48 -2.74 46.35
N ASP A 127 12.50 -2.73 47.69
CA ASP A 127 11.31 -2.43 48.51
C ASP A 127 10.90 -0.95 48.41
N ALA A 128 11.84 -0.05 48.20
CA ALA A 128 11.60 1.38 48.00
C ALA A 128 11.03 1.71 46.63
N ILE A 129 11.21 0.84 45.61
CA ILE A 129 10.70 1.02 44.25
C ILE A 129 9.21 0.72 44.21
N GLY A 130 8.39 1.77 44.03
CA GLY A 130 6.95 1.66 43.88
C GLY A 130 6.49 1.09 42.53
N THR A 131 5.18 1.01 42.32
CA THR A 131 4.60 0.64 41.02
C THR A 131 4.67 1.82 40.06
N ALA A 132 5.11 1.58 38.83
CA ALA A 132 5.16 2.59 37.79
C ALA A 132 3.76 3.15 37.48
N ARG A 133 3.61 4.47 37.52
CA ARG A 133 2.37 5.14 37.09
C ARG A 133 2.41 5.39 35.60
N LEU A 134 1.34 5.01 34.91
CA LEU A 134 1.19 5.28 33.47
C LEU A 134 0.92 6.77 33.23
N ASP A 135 1.48 7.29 32.15
CA ASP A 135 1.17 8.62 31.60
C ASP A 135 0.77 8.43 30.12
N VAL A 136 -0.34 7.72 29.92
CA VAL A 136 -0.88 7.47 28.57
C VAL A 136 -1.72 8.68 28.16
N ARG A 137 -1.19 9.49 27.25
CA ARG A 137 -1.90 10.69 26.78
C ARG A 137 -2.65 10.39 25.50
N ALA A 138 -3.95 10.61 25.48
CA ALA A 138 -4.79 10.37 24.31
C ALA A 138 -4.35 11.16 23.06
N LYS A 139 -3.67 12.31 23.22
CA LYS A 139 -3.11 13.12 22.13
C LYS A 139 -1.75 12.65 21.62
N ASN A 140 -1.09 11.73 22.34
CA ASN A 140 0.21 11.18 22.01
C ASN A 140 0.14 9.67 21.69
N ALA A 141 -1.03 9.19 21.26
CA ALA A 141 -1.03 8.00 20.43
C ALA A 141 0.04 8.23 19.36
N LEU A 142 1.08 7.40 19.40
CA LEU A 142 2.16 7.44 18.41
C LEU A 142 1.53 7.56 17.02
N PRO A 143 2.19 8.25 16.08
CA PRO A 143 1.67 8.39 14.71
C PRO A 143 1.32 7.07 14.01
N THR A 144 1.65 5.92 14.61
CA THR A 144 1.20 4.59 14.20
C THR A 144 -0.31 4.34 14.44
N GLY A 145 -1.06 5.29 14.98
CA GLY A 145 -2.49 5.17 15.21
C GLY A 145 -3.37 5.29 13.96
N THR A 146 -2.90 4.88 12.77
CA THR A 146 -3.69 4.90 11.55
C THR A 146 -3.54 3.59 10.76
N TYR A 147 -4.59 3.22 10.03
CA TYR A 147 -4.58 2.03 9.17
C TYR A 147 -3.45 2.06 8.12
N PHE A 148 -3.15 3.25 7.60
CA PHE A 148 -2.06 3.43 6.65
C PHE A 148 -0.70 3.18 7.31
N ALA A 149 -0.46 3.76 8.48
CA ALA A 149 0.82 3.59 9.17
C ALA A 149 1.09 2.13 9.54
N ASP A 150 0.08 1.40 10.02
CA ASP A 150 0.21 -0.03 10.32
C ASP A 150 0.58 -0.86 9.08
N TRP A 151 0.02 -0.51 7.93
CA TRP A 151 0.34 -1.15 6.66
C TRP A 151 1.72 -0.74 6.12
N ALA A 152 2.12 0.51 6.31
CA ALA A 152 3.39 1.05 5.82
C ALA A 152 4.60 0.58 6.66
N MET A 153 4.43 0.31 7.95
CA MET A 153 5.52 -0.03 8.87
C MET A 153 6.40 -1.23 8.43
N PRO A 154 5.86 -2.35 7.92
CA PRO A 154 6.70 -3.42 7.39
C PRO A 154 7.58 -2.95 6.22
N GLN A 155 7.03 -2.17 5.28
CA GLN A 155 7.76 -1.62 4.14
C GLN A 155 8.86 -0.65 4.60
N ALA A 156 8.58 0.20 5.59
CA ALA A 156 9.58 1.08 6.19
C ALA A 156 10.77 0.30 6.75
N ARG A 157 10.53 -0.86 7.38
CA ARG A 157 11.59 -1.71 7.93
C ARG A 157 12.46 -2.36 6.85
N GLU A 158 11.88 -2.69 5.69
CA GLU A 158 12.63 -3.24 4.56
C GLU A 158 13.53 -2.19 3.89
N LEU A 159 13.12 -0.91 3.92
CA LEU A 159 13.90 0.20 3.35
C LEU A 159 15.04 0.65 4.27
N THR A 160 14.98 0.32 5.54
CA THR A 160 15.97 0.72 6.52
C THR A 160 16.91 -0.45 6.79
N ASP A 161 18.06 -0.48 6.14
CA ASP A 161 19.16 -1.34 6.57
C ASP A 161 19.46 -1.03 8.03
N LEU A 162 19.02 -1.89 8.93
CA LEU A 162 19.30 -2.01 10.37
C LEU A 162 20.04 -0.83 11.06
N SER A 163 19.98 0.38 10.52
CA SER A 163 20.59 1.56 11.13
C SER A 163 19.72 2.03 12.30
N TYR A 164 20.34 2.23 13.45
CA TYR A 164 19.68 2.69 14.69
C TYR A 164 19.52 4.20 14.74
N GLU A 165 19.85 4.88 13.66
CA GLU A 165 19.68 6.32 13.53
C GLU A 165 18.19 6.71 13.37
N LYS A 166 17.88 7.93 13.78
CA LYS A 166 16.56 8.51 13.57
C LYS A 166 16.34 8.74 12.07
N LEU A 167 15.55 7.89 11.44
CA LEU A 167 15.21 8.03 10.03
C LEU A 167 13.92 8.81 9.86
N ASN A 168 13.91 9.74 8.92
CA ASN A 168 12.73 10.45 8.47
C ASN A 168 12.34 9.90 7.09
N LEU A 169 11.32 9.06 7.04
CA LEU A 169 10.80 8.52 5.80
C LEU A 169 9.56 9.29 5.36
N THR A 170 9.56 9.78 4.13
CA THR A 170 8.39 10.41 3.52
C THR A 170 7.51 9.35 2.91
N THR A 171 6.26 9.27 3.39
CA THR A 171 5.28 8.31 2.86
C THR A 171 4.55 8.88 1.65
N THR A 172 3.90 8.00 0.89
CA THR A 172 3.00 8.37 -0.23
C THR A 172 1.67 8.95 0.21
N LEU A 173 1.34 8.88 1.51
CA LEU A 173 0.07 9.36 2.04
C LEU A 173 -0.09 10.86 1.80
N ASP A 174 -1.07 11.22 0.98
CA ASP A 174 -1.45 12.60 0.75
C ASP A 174 -2.45 13.06 1.82
N SER A 175 -2.06 14.03 2.63
CA SER A 175 -2.86 14.54 3.74
C SER A 175 -4.22 15.09 3.29
N ARG A 176 -4.28 15.73 2.10
CA ARG A 176 -5.51 16.25 1.51
C ARG A 176 -6.41 15.11 1.06
N MET A 177 -5.87 14.09 0.36
CA MET A 177 -6.63 12.93 -0.10
C MET A 177 -7.15 12.13 1.09
N GLN A 178 -6.34 11.94 2.12
CA GLN A 178 -6.74 11.28 3.36
C GLN A 178 -7.88 12.02 4.06
N GLU A 179 -7.83 13.34 4.12
CA GLU A 179 -8.88 14.14 4.74
C GLU A 179 -10.19 14.12 3.92
N ILE A 180 -10.10 14.14 2.59
CA ILE A 180 -11.27 13.96 1.70
C ILE A 180 -11.89 12.58 1.94
N ALA A 181 -11.08 11.52 2.01
CA ALA A 181 -11.56 10.16 2.28
C ALA A 181 -12.27 10.06 3.64
N ARG A 182 -11.68 10.65 4.68
CA ARG A 182 -12.27 10.70 6.03
C ARG A 182 -13.63 11.40 6.02
N ARG A 183 -13.75 12.55 5.33
CA ARG A 183 -15.01 13.30 5.22
C ARG A 183 -16.07 12.54 4.41
N ALA A 184 -15.70 11.91 3.30
CA ALA A 184 -16.63 11.13 2.48
C ALA A 184 -17.22 9.96 3.28
N VAL A 185 -16.38 9.27 4.06
CA VAL A 185 -16.81 8.18 4.94
C VAL A 185 -17.66 8.67 6.11
N ALA A 186 -17.26 9.76 6.77
CA ALA A 186 -17.97 10.32 7.94
C ALA A 186 -19.40 10.79 7.60
N ARG A 187 -19.64 11.25 6.38
CA ARG A 187 -20.97 11.69 5.90
C ARG A 187 -21.89 10.53 5.50
N ALA A 188 -21.34 9.33 5.37
CA ALA A 188 -22.09 8.19 4.90
C ALA A 188 -22.98 7.60 6.02
N PRO A 189 -24.27 7.30 5.75
CA PRO A 189 -25.18 6.70 6.72
C PRO A 189 -24.89 5.18 6.87
N LEU A 190 -23.79 4.84 7.52
CA LEU A 190 -23.30 3.45 7.63
C LEU A 190 -24.08 2.62 8.66
N GLY A 191 -24.78 3.25 9.61
CA GLY A 191 -25.42 2.52 10.71
C GLY A 191 -24.43 1.66 11.49
N GLN A 192 -24.69 0.35 11.57
CA GLN A 192 -23.77 -0.62 12.22
C GLN A 192 -22.68 -1.11 11.26
N ALA A 193 -22.86 -1.01 9.95
CA ALA A 193 -21.91 -1.51 8.97
C ALA A 193 -20.54 -0.84 9.07
N GLN A 194 -19.51 -1.57 8.73
CA GLN A 194 -18.14 -1.08 8.57
C GLN A 194 -17.90 -0.60 7.14
N VAL A 195 -16.81 0.12 6.96
CA VAL A 195 -16.39 0.67 5.67
C VAL A 195 -14.89 0.51 5.50
N ALA A 196 -14.45 0.29 4.28
CA ALA A 196 -13.06 0.44 3.87
C ALA A 196 -13.00 1.27 2.59
N LEU A 197 -11.99 2.14 2.50
CA LEU A 197 -11.68 2.92 1.31
C LEU A 197 -10.17 2.94 1.11
N ILE A 198 -9.75 2.69 -0.11
CA ILE A 198 -8.37 2.88 -0.54
C ILE A 198 -8.35 3.71 -1.83
N ALA A 199 -7.46 4.68 -1.89
CA ALA A 199 -7.16 5.43 -3.09
C ALA A 199 -5.69 5.29 -3.43
N MET A 200 -5.40 4.95 -4.69
CA MET A 200 -4.04 4.80 -5.20
C MET A 200 -3.92 5.38 -6.61
N ARG A 201 -2.69 5.65 -7.04
CA ARG A 201 -2.39 5.96 -8.43
C ARG A 201 -2.28 4.67 -9.27
N PRO A 202 -2.31 4.75 -10.61
CA PRO A 202 -2.21 3.56 -11.47
C PRO A 202 -0.91 2.76 -11.30
N ASP A 203 0.15 3.36 -10.76
CA ASP A 203 1.42 2.71 -10.47
C ASP A 203 1.48 2.00 -9.11
N GLY A 204 0.43 2.14 -8.28
CA GLY A 204 0.35 1.54 -6.95
C GLY A 204 0.67 2.49 -5.79
N GLU A 205 0.99 3.76 -6.04
CA GLU A 205 1.18 4.77 -5.00
C GLU A 205 -0.09 4.95 -4.18
N VAL A 206 -0.09 4.51 -2.91
CA VAL A 206 -1.28 4.63 -2.04
C VAL A 206 -1.32 6.02 -1.42
N VAL A 207 -2.32 6.80 -1.79
CA VAL A 207 -2.47 8.21 -1.36
C VAL A 207 -3.51 8.42 -0.25
N ALA A 208 -4.44 7.46 -0.04
CA ALA A 208 -5.38 7.50 1.08
C ALA A 208 -5.83 6.09 1.48
N MET A 209 -6.06 5.87 2.78
CA MET A 209 -6.52 4.58 3.31
C MET A 209 -7.41 4.77 4.54
N ILE A 210 -8.62 4.21 4.49
CA ILE A 210 -9.57 4.10 5.59
C ILE A 210 -9.88 2.61 5.79
N GLY A 211 -9.40 2.00 6.85
CA GLY A 211 -9.59 0.55 7.12
C GLY A 211 -10.81 0.24 7.99
N GLY A 212 -11.56 1.24 8.43
CA GLY A 212 -12.75 1.10 9.28
C GLY A 212 -13.29 2.46 9.72
N LYS A 213 -14.42 2.48 10.41
CA LYS A 213 -15.06 3.71 10.88
C LYS A 213 -14.25 4.43 11.96
N ASP A 214 -13.60 3.67 12.81
CA ASP A 214 -12.92 4.19 14.00
C ASP A 214 -11.72 3.29 14.32
N TYR A 215 -10.51 3.81 14.11
CA TYR A 215 -9.28 3.08 14.39
C TYR A 215 -9.10 2.76 15.89
N ALA A 216 -9.49 3.69 16.76
CA ALA A 216 -9.33 3.51 18.21
C ALA A 216 -10.19 2.34 18.74
N LYS A 217 -11.36 2.09 18.12
CA LYS A 217 -12.23 0.97 18.46
C LYS A 217 -11.78 -0.33 17.81
N SER A 218 -11.21 -0.28 16.62
CA SER A 218 -10.76 -1.47 15.88
C SER A 218 -9.63 -1.12 14.94
N ALA A 219 -8.41 -1.56 15.29
CA ALA A 219 -7.22 -1.45 14.43
C ALA A 219 -7.24 -2.47 13.27
N PHE A 220 -8.24 -3.35 13.17
CA PHE A 220 -8.38 -4.30 12.07
C PHE A 220 -8.57 -3.57 10.74
N ASN A 221 -7.53 -3.62 9.90
CA ASN A 221 -7.51 -2.94 8.60
C ASN A 221 -8.26 -3.73 7.53
N ARG A 222 -9.50 -3.34 7.25
CA ARG A 222 -10.35 -4.04 6.29
C ARG A 222 -9.90 -3.87 4.84
N VAL A 223 -9.02 -2.91 4.55
CA VAL A 223 -8.42 -2.77 3.22
C VAL A 223 -7.46 -3.93 2.93
N THR A 224 -6.65 -4.34 3.92
CA THR A 224 -5.52 -5.26 3.74
C THR A 224 -5.74 -6.64 4.35
N GLN A 225 -6.59 -6.74 5.38
CA GLN A 225 -6.75 -7.96 6.18
C GLN A 225 -8.08 -8.67 5.95
N ALA A 226 -9.16 -7.93 5.64
CA ALA A 226 -10.46 -8.54 5.39
C ALA A 226 -10.53 -9.16 4.00
N LYS A 227 -10.64 -10.49 3.94
CA LYS A 227 -10.94 -11.20 2.70
C LYS A 227 -12.44 -11.28 2.52
N ARG A 228 -12.97 -10.54 1.54
CA ARG A 228 -14.40 -10.42 1.25
C ARG A 228 -14.70 -10.80 -0.19
N GLN A 229 -15.93 -11.20 -0.45
CA GLN A 229 -16.37 -11.53 -1.80
C GLN A 229 -16.47 -10.26 -2.65
N PRO A 230 -15.70 -10.14 -3.75
CA PRO A 230 -15.77 -8.98 -4.65
C PRO A 230 -17.11 -8.87 -5.38
N GLY A 231 -17.88 -9.96 -5.44
CA GLY A 231 -19.13 -10.01 -6.19
C GLY A 231 -18.89 -9.61 -7.65
N SER A 232 -19.82 -8.87 -8.22
CA SER A 232 -19.79 -8.48 -9.64
C SER A 232 -18.60 -7.59 -10.06
N THR A 233 -17.75 -7.09 -9.15
CA THR A 233 -16.49 -6.43 -9.56
C THR A 233 -15.50 -7.43 -10.17
N PHE A 234 -15.63 -8.73 -9.85
CA PHE A 234 -14.84 -9.81 -10.46
C PHE A 234 -15.11 -9.99 -11.95
N LYS A 235 -16.25 -9.53 -12.46
CA LYS A 235 -16.60 -9.60 -13.89
C LYS A 235 -15.59 -8.89 -14.79
N LEU A 236 -14.78 -7.96 -14.25
CA LEU A 236 -13.64 -7.40 -14.97
C LEU A 236 -12.79 -8.50 -15.62
N PHE A 237 -12.41 -9.53 -14.86
CA PHE A 237 -11.54 -10.61 -15.35
C PHE A 237 -12.22 -11.52 -16.37
N VAL A 238 -13.53 -11.76 -16.23
CA VAL A 238 -14.31 -12.55 -17.18
C VAL A 238 -14.38 -11.84 -18.52
N TRP A 239 -14.69 -10.53 -18.54
CA TRP A 239 -14.77 -9.75 -19.77
C TRP A 239 -13.40 -9.49 -20.40
N LEU A 240 -12.34 -9.30 -19.59
CA LEU A 240 -10.97 -9.24 -20.13
C LEU A 240 -10.59 -10.54 -20.84
N ALA A 241 -10.90 -11.69 -20.26
CA ALA A 241 -10.67 -12.98 -20.92
C ALA A 241 -11.46 -13.11 -22.22
N ALA A 242 -12.72 -12.63 -22.27
CA ALA A 242 -13.53 -12.61 -23.47
C ALA A 242 -12.94 -11.68 -24.56
N LEU A 243 -12.56 -10.46 -24.20
CA LEU A 243 -11.93 -9.53 -25.15
C LEU A 243 -10.59 -10.08 -25.69
N ARG A 244 -9.80 -10.74 -24.85
CA ARG A 244 -8.55 -11.37 -25.26
C ARG A 244 -8.73 -12.63 -26.13
N SER A 245 -9.88 -13.28 -26.04
CA SER A 245 -10.24 -14.37 -26.98
C SER A 245 -10.71 -13.88 -28.35
N GLY A 246 -10.76 -12.54 -28.55
CA GLY A 246 -11.15 -11.92 -29.82
C GLY A 246 -12.57 -11.39 -29.83
N MET A 247 -13.37 -11.61 -28.78
CA MET A 247 -14.74 -11.06 -28.69
C MET A 247 -14.71 -9.53 -28.63
N GLN A 248 -15.79 -8.92 -29.15
CA GLN A 248 -15.94 -7.46 -29.21
C GLN A 248 -17.09 -6.99 -28.31
N PRO A 249 -17.11 -5.72 -27.87
CA PRO A 249 -18.19 -5.18 -27.02
C PRO A 249 -19.58 -5.34 -27.59
N ASP A 250 -19.72 -5.34 -28.93
CA ASP A 250 -21.00 -5.41 -29.61
C ASP A 250 -21.41 -6.87 -29.96
N ASP A 251 -20.58 -7.86 -29.68
CA ASP A 251 -20.91 -9.28 -29.85
C ASP A 251 -22.11 -9.64 -28.93
N LEU A 252 -22.96 -10.52 -29.44
CA LEU A 252 -24.16 -10.93 -28.73
C LEU A 252 -23.92 -12.07 -27.76
N ILE A 253 -24.55 -12.00 -26.62
CA ILE A 253 -24.59 -13.05 -25.59
C ILE A 253 -26.05 -13.28 -25.15
N ASP A 254 -26.40 -14.52 -24.92
CA ASP A 254 -27.73 -14.88 -24.44
C ASP A 254 -27.84 -14.60 -22.91
N ASP A 255 -28.84 -13.77 -22.54
CA ASP A 255 -29.20 -13.42 -21.16
C ASP A 255 -30.47 -14.13 -20.66
N THR A 256 -30.98 -15.15 -21.38
CA THR A 256 -32.09 -15.95 -20.91
C THR A 256 -31.71 -16.84 -19.72
N PRO A 257 -32.67 -17.24 -18.86
CA PRO A 257 -32.34 -18.09 -17.68
C PRO A 257 -31.62 -19.37 -18.10
N ILE A 258 -30.58 -19.74 -17.31
CA ILE A 258 -29.97 -21.06 -17.42
C ILE A 258 -30.84 -22.03 -16.62
N THR A 259 -31.47 -22.99 -17.33
CA THR A 259 -32.41 -23.93 -16.73
C THR A 259 -31.84 -25.35 -16.56
N LYS A 260 -30.65 -25.61 -17.11
CA LYS A 260 -29.98 -26.92 -17.08
C LYS A 260 -28.52 -26.74 -16.65
N GLY A 261 -28.00 -27.70 -15.86
CA GLY A 261 -26.62 -27.71 -15.39
C GLY A 261 -26.51 -27.68 -13.86
N GLY A 262 -25.28 -27.78 -13.34
CA GLY A 262 -25.03 -27.85 -11.89
C GLY A 262 -25.15 -26.50 -11.18
N TYR A 263 -25.04 -25.38 -11.89
CA TYR A 263 -25.12 -24.03 -11.32
C TYR A 263 -26.12 -23.17 -12.13
N LEU A 264 -27.12 -22.65 -11.44
CA LEU A 264 -28.25 -21.91 -12.04
C LEU A 264 -28.23 -20.45 -11.51
N PRO A 265 -27.44 -19.56 -12.11
CA PRO A 265 -27.37 -18.16 -11.68
C PRO A 265 -28.67 -17.42 -12.00
N LYS A 266 -29.08 -16.53 -11.11
CA LYS A 266 -30.19 -15.59 -11.35
C LYS A 266 -29.66 -14.18 -11.54
N ASN A 267 -30.22 -13.45 -12.48
CA ASN A 267 -30.01 -12.02 -12.59
C ASN A 267 -30.67 -11.26 -11.43
N ALA A 268 -30.12 -10.11 -11.07
CA ALA A 268 -30.71 -9.26 -10.04
C ALA A 268 -32.16 -8.87 -10.41
N GLY A 269 -33.08 -9.13 -9.49
CA GLY A 269 -34.52 -8.90 -9.72
C GLY A 269 -35.13 -9.81 -10.78
N GLU A 270 -34.46 -10.91 -11.14
CA GLU A 270 -34.92 -11.88 -12.16
C GLU A 270 -35.20 -11.24 -13.54
N ASN A 271 -34.50 -10.15 -13.84
CA ASN A 271 -34.62 -9.45 -15.13
C ASN A 271 -33.72 -10.10 -16.18
N TYR A 272 -34.36 -10.67 -17.22
CA TYR A 272 -33.70 -11.32 -18.36
C TYR A 272 -34.04 -10.58 -19.64
N ARG A 273 -33.09 -10.45 -20.57
CA ARG A 273 -33.21 -9.57 -21.75
C ARG A 273 -33.11 -10.31 -23.10
N GLY A 274 -32.93 -11.64 -23.07
CA GLY A 274 -32.69 -12.42 -24.28
C GLY A 274 -31.29 -12.19 -24.84
N SER A 275 -31.18 -11.95 -26.14
CA SER A 275 -29.88 -11.69 -26.78
C SER A 275 -29.50 -10.22 -26.60
N ILE A 276 -28.40 -9.95 -25.91
CA ILE A 276 -27.87 -8.61 -25.64
C ILE A 276 -26.38 -8.53 -25.97
N THR A 277 -25.87 -7.33 -26.16
CA THR A 277 -24.43 -7.14 -26.40
C THR A 277 -23.60 -7.41 -25.12
N LEU A 278 -22.32 -7.79 -25.29
CA LEU A 278 -21.38 -7.93 -24.17
C LEU A 278 -21.29 -6.62 -23.36
N LYS A 279 -21.37 -5.48 -24.03
CA LYS A 279 -21.39 -4.15 -23.42
C LYS A 279 -22.62 -3.96 -22.54
N GLU A 280 -23.81 -4.29 -23.05
CA GLU A 280 -25.04 -4.20 -22.25
C GLU A 280 -25.02 -5.19 -21.08
N ALA A 281 -24.60 -6.43 -21.31
CA ALA A 281 -24.46 -7.45 -20.25
C ALA A 281 -23.54 -7.01 -19.13
N PHE A 282 -22.40 -6.36 -19.45
CA PHE A 282 -21.48 -5.81 -18.47
C PHE A 282 -22.09 -4.63 -17.71
N ALA A 283 -22.69 -3.68 -18.42
CA ALA A 283 -23.31 -2.48 -17.84
C ALA A 283 -24.44 -2.85 -16.87
N LYS A 284 -25.32 -3.76 -17.27
CA LYS A 284 -26.43 -4.27 -16.43
C LYS A 284 -25.97 -5.29 -15.41
N SER A 285 -24.69 -5.70 -15.48
CA SER A 285 -24.10 -6.68 -14.57
C SER A 285 -24.82 -8.04 -14.59
N SER A 286 -25.19 -8.53 -15.80
CA SER A 286 -25.85 -9.84 -15.94
C SER A 286 -25.02 -10.95 -15.31
N ASN A 287 -25.65 -11.74 -14.47
CA ASN A 287 -25.03 -12.93 -13.88
C ASN A 287 -25.03 -14.10 -14.86
N VAL A 288 -26.12 -14.21 -15.63
CA VAL A 288 -26.28 -15.26 -16.62
C VAL A 288 -25.23 -15.14 -17.71
N ALA A 289 -25.10 -13.94 -18.30
CA ALA A 289 -24.07 -13.67 -19.31
C ALA A 289 -22.65 -13.94 -18.78
N ALA A 290 -22.35 -13.55 -17.53
CA ALA A 290 -21.04 -13.82 -16.91
C ALA A 290 -20.74 -15.31 -16.80
N VAL A 291 -21.71 -16.11 -16.36
CA VAL A 291 -21.54 -17.57 -16.22
C VAL A 291 -21.46 -18.25 -17.60
N ARG A 292 -22.21 -17.78 -18.59
CA ARG A 292 -22.10 -18.29 -19.98
C ARG A 292 -20.73 -18.00 -20.57
N LEU A 293 -20.22 -16.77 -20.44
CA LEU A 293 -18.87 -16.42 -20.89
C LEU A 293 -17.81 -17.27 -20.17
N PHE A 294 -17.94 -17.43 -18.86
CA PHE A 294 -17.02 -18.26 -18.09
C PHE A 294 -17.01 -19.71 -18.59
N GLY A 295 -18.19 -20.29 -18.86
CA GLY A 295 -18.32 -21.63 -19.41
C GLY A 295 -17.72 -21.78 -20.83
N GLN A 296 -17.80 -20.73 -21.67
CA GLN A 296 -17.22 -20.71 -23.01
C GLN A 296 -15.69 -20.57 -23.00
N LEU A 297 -15.16 -19.77 -22.08
CA LEU A 297 -13.73 -19.44 -22.00
C LEU A 297 -12.94 -20.44 -21.16
N GLY A 298 -13.60 -21.09 -20.22
CA GLY A 298 -12.99 -21.91 -19.19
C GLY A 298 -12.39 -21.08 -18.03
N ASP A 299 -12.32 -21.70 -16.88
CA ASP A 299 -11.81 -21.11 -15.64
C ASP A 299 -10.36 -20.63 -15.74
N ARG A 300 -9.49 -21.41 -16.40
CA ARG A 300 -8.07 -21.09 -16.57
C ARG A 300 -7.85 -19.76 -17.30
N ALA A 301 -8.68 -19.42 -18.28
CA ALA A 301 -8.57 -18.16 -18.98
C ALA A 301 -8.88 -16.97 -18.06
N VAL A 302 -9.95 -17.07 -17.26
CA VAL A 302 -10.38 -16.03 -16.33
C VAL A 302 -9.41 -15.90 -15.14
N ILE A 303 -8.98 -17.02 -14.57
CA ILE A 303 -7.99 -17.06 -13.48
C ILE A 303 -6.67 -16.43 -13.93
N ARG A 304 -6.23 -16.70 -15.17
CA ARG A 304 -5.02 -16.09 -15.74
C ARG A 304 -5.13 -14.56 -15.78
N GLU A 305 -6.26 -14.00 -16.21
CA GLU A 305 -6.44 -12.53 -16.20
C GLU A 305 -6.44 -11.96 -14.78
N ALA A 306 -7.05 -12.65 -13.82
CA ALA A 306 -6.98 -12.24 -12.42
C ALA A 306 -5.53 -12.27 -11.88
N ARG A 307 -4.76 -13.32 -12.22
CA ARG A 307 -3.34 -13.44 -11.82
C ARG A 307 -2.46 -12.39 -12.50
N ASN A 308 -2.67 -12.14 -13.79
CA ASN A 308 -1.99 -11.08 -14.52
C ASN A 308 -2.17 -9.73 -13.82
N LEU A 309 -3.39 -9.39 -13.43
CA LEU A 309 -3.70 -8.14 -12.72
C LEU A 309 -3.34 -8.16 -11.22
N GLY A 310 -2.63 -9.18 -10.74
CA GLY A 310 -2.02 -9.21 -9.40
C GLY A 310 -2.88 -9.82 -8.30
N ILE A 311 -3.99 -10.51 -8.60
CA ILE A 311 -4.77 -11.22 -7.58
C ILE A 311 -3.96 -12.43 -7.06
N LYS A 312 -3.56 -12.39 -5.79
CA LYS A 312 -2.78 -13.45 -5.11
C LYS A 312 -3.67 -14.39 -4.29
N SER A 313 -4.86 -13.94 -3.89
CA SER A 313 -5.83 -14.75 -3.14
C SER A 313 -6.26 -15.99 -3.91
N ARG A 314 -6.58 -17.08 -3.18
CA ARG A 314 -7.03 -18.33 -3.80
C ARG A 314 -8.33 -18.13 -4.56
N LEU A 315 -8.36 -18.56 -5.82
CA LEU A 315 -9.53 -18.58 -6.69
C LEU A 315 -10.01 -20.03 -6.82
N ALA A 316 -11.33 -20.23 -6.80
CA ALA A 316 -11.91 -21.55 -7.00
C ALA A 316 -11.73 -21.97 -8.46
N GLU A 317 -11.23 -23.19 -8.68
CA GLU A 317 -11.14 -23.84 -9.99
C GLU A 317 -12.38 -24.72 -10.18
N ASP A 318 -12.77 -24.97 -11.42
CA ASP A 318 -13.95 -25.78 -11.80
C ASP A 318 -15.28 -25.33 -11.15
N ASP A 319 -15.37 -24.07 -10.71
CA ASP A 319 -16.56 -23.50 -10.08
C ASP A 319 -17.13 -22.31 -10.91
N PRO A 320 -18.25 -22.49 -11.61
CA PRO A 320 -18.89 -21.42 -12.39
C PRO A 320 -19.28 -20.20 -11.56
N SER A 321 -19.46 -20.34 -10.25
CA SER A 321 -19.76 -19.22 -9.36
C SER A 321 -18.61 -18.23 -9.23
N LEU A 322 -17.38 -18.62 -9.59
CA LEU A 322 -16.23 -17.73 -9.66
C LEU A 322 -16.49 -16.54 -10.56
N ALA A 323 -17.21 -16.73 -11.69
CA ALA A 323 -17.62 -15.64 -12.58
C ALA A 323 -18.39 -14.52 -11.88
N LEU A 324 -19.01 -14.81 -10.75
CA LEU A 324 -19.77 -13.87 -9.93
C LEU A 324 -19.00 -13.34 -8.72
N GLY A 325 -17.72 -13.70 -8.59
CA GLY A 325 -16.84 -13.24 -7.53
C GLY A 325 -17.13 -13.85 -6.15
N THR A 326 -17.33 -15.16 -6.09
CA THR A 326 -17.53 -15.90 -4.84
C THR A 326 -16.23 -16.15 -4.08
N SER A 327 -15.09 -16.22 -4.75
CA SER A 327 -13.78 -16.33 -4.10
C SER A 327 -13.40 -15.02 -3.41
N THR A 328 -12.92 -15.13 -2.17
CA THR A 328 -12.62 -13.95 -1.34
C THR A 328 -11.24 -13.37 -1.63
N MET A 329 -11.13 -12.05 -1.59
CA MET A 329 -9.88 -11.29 -1.72
C MET A 329 -9.91 -10.01 -0.89
N THR A 330 -8.78 -9.34 -0.75
CA THR A 330 -8.74 -8.05 -0.06
C THR A 330 -9.18 -6.90 -0.99
N LEU A 331 -9.65 -5.81 -0.39
CA LEU A 331 -9.98 -4.61 -1.16
C LEU A 331 -8.73 -4.03 -1.84
N MET A 332 -7.56 -4.16 -1.20
CA MET A 332 -6.28 -3.74 -1.77
C MET A 332 -5.95 -4.50 -3.05
N GLU A 333 -6.00 -5.84 -3.03
CA GLU A 333 -5.74 -6.67 -4.22
C GLU A 333 -6.69 -6.30 -5.37
N LEU A 334 -7.98 -6.17 -5.07
CA LEU A 334 -8.99 -5.82 -6.05
C LEU A 334 -8.74 -4.41 -6.65
N THR A 335 -8.42 -3.42 -5.80
CA THR A 335 -8.16 -2.05 -6.26
C THR A 335 -6.88 -1.97 -7.07
N ALA A 336 -5.83 -2.71 -6.69
CA ALA A 336 -4.58 -2.82 -7.45
C ALA A 336 -4.81 -3.44 -8.85
N ALA A 337 -5.69 -4.43 -8.95
CA ALA A 337 -6.07 -4.99 -10.25
C ALA A 337 -6.75 -3.94 -11.16
N TYR A 338 -7.62 -3.11 -10.59
CA TYR A 338 -8.21 -1.99 -11.31
C TYR A 338 -7.18 -0.89 -11.64
N ALA A 339 -6.14 -0.71 -10.79
CA ALA A 339 -5.03 0.20 -11.08
C ALA A 339 -4.21 -0.29 -12.29
N GLY A 340 -3.95 -1.59 -12.37
CA GLY A 340 -3.32 -2.21 -13.54
C GLY A 340 -4.12 -2.01 -14.83
N MET A 341 -5.46 -2.06 -14.73
CA MET A 341 -6.35 -1.74 -15.84
C MET A 341 -6.30 -0.24 -16.20
N ALA A 342 -6.34 0.64 -15.20
CA ALA A 342 -6.33 2.09 -15.40
C ALA A 342 -5.02 2.59 -16.04
N GLY A 343 -3.88 2.03 -15.66
CA GLY A 343 -2.56 2.37 -16.20
C GLY A 343 -2.14 1.57 -17.43
N ASN A 344 -2.91 0.55 -17.81
CA ASN A 344 -2.51 -0.49 -18.78
C ASN A 344 -1.11 -1.05 -18.50
N LYS A 345 -0.83 -1.29 -17.22
CA LYS A 345 0.47 -1.81 -16.74
C LYS A 345 0.22 -2.73 -15.54
N TRP A 346 0.61 -4.00 -15.64
CA TRP A 346 0.32 -4.98 -14.61
C TRP A 346 1.44 -6.02 -14.41
N PRO A 347 1.54 -6.68 -13.23
CA PRO A 347 0.75 -6.41 -12.03
C PRO A 347 1.11 -5.08 -11.37
N VAL A 348 0.20 -4.54 -10.54
CA VAL A 348 0.47 -3.36 -9.72
C VAL A 348 0.69 -3.80 -8.27
N GLU A 349 1.82 -3.43 -7.71
CA GLU A 349 2.16 -3.65 -6.30
C GLU A 349 1.95 -2.34 -5.53
N PRO A 350 0.97 -2.29 -4.60
CA PRO A 350 0.75 -1.09 -3.79
C PRO A 350 1.92 -0.80 -2.87
N TYR A 351 2.33 0.47 -2.81
CA TYR A 351 3.45 0.90 -1.98
C TYR A 351 3.14 2.16 -1.15
N ALA A 352 3.84 2.26 0.00
CA ALA A 352 3.73 3.37 0.94
C ALA A 352 4.92 4.33 0.88
N PHE A 353 6.01 3.94 0.23
CA PHE A 353 7.25 4.74 0.10
C PHE A 353 7.73 4.66 -1.34
N LYS A 354 8.09 5.81 -1.90
CA LYS A 354 8.74 5.84 -3.22
C LYS A 354 10.13 5.22 -3.10
N LYS A 355 10.45 4.32 -4.01
CA LYS A 355 11.83 3.81 -4.13
C LYS A 355 12.67 4.90 -4.78
N ASP A 356 13.77 5.30 -4.14
CA ASP A 356 14.65 6.39 -4.61
C ASP A 356 15.40 6.05 -5.91
N SER A 357 15.51 4.79 -6.27
CA SER A 357 15.97 4.33 -7.59
C SER A 357 15.59 2.87 -7.80
N GLN A 358 15.09 2.53 -8.98
CA GLN A 358 15.11 1.14 -9.42
C GLN A 358 16.57 0.73 -9.62
N SER A 359 16.98 -0.40 -9.02
CA SER A 359 18.26 -1.02 -9.37
C SER A 359 18.28 -1.24 -10.89
N TRP A 360 19.43 -1.01 -11.55
CA TRP A 360 19.57 -1.27 -12.99
C TRP A 360 19.19 -2.71 -13.37
N THR A 361 19.32 -3.65 -12.43
CA THR A 361 18.88 -5.04 -12.57
C THR A 361 17.36 -5.17 -12.55
N GLU A 362 16.66 -4.44 -11.66
CA GLU A 362 15.19 -4.38 -11.67
C GLU A 362 14.68 -3.78 -12.99
N TRP A 363 15.28 -2.70 -13.46
CA TRP A 363 14.95 -2.10 -14.77
C TRP A 363 15.14 -3.07 -15.95
N LEU A 364 16.14 -3.94 -15.90
CA LEU A 364 16.45 -4.88 -16.98
C LEU A 364 15.47 -6.07 -17.03
N PHE A 365 14.90 -6.48 -15.88
CA PHE A 365 14.06 -7.67 -15.77
C PHE A 365 12.59 -7.37 -15.46
N ASP A 366 12.25 -6.13 -15.07
CA ASP A 366 10.88 -5.73 -14.74
C ASP A 366 10.13 -5.24 -15.99
N TRP A 367 9.62 -6.18 -16.76
CA TRP A 367 8.78 -5.88 -17.94
C TRP A 367 7.31 -6.08 -17.56
N PRO A 368 6.60 -5.00 -17.17
CA PRO A 368 5.18 -5.11 -16.84
C PRO A 368 4.38 -5.53 -18.07
N GLY A 369 3.41 -6.41 -17.83
CA GLY A 369 2.46 -6.78 -18.85
C GLY A 369 1.59 -5.60 -19.27
N ARG A 370 1.14 -5.60 -20.52
CA ARG A 370 0.20 -4.62 -21.08
C ARG A 370 -0.84 -5.33 -21.95
N TYR A 371 -2.03 -4.79 -21.96
CA TYR A 371 -3.03 -5.19 -22.95
C TYR A 371 -2.81 -4.43 -24.25
N GLU A 372 -3.13 -5.07 -25.37
CA GLU A 372 -3.20 -4.37 -26.65
C GLU A 372 -4.14 -3.17 -26.55
N SER A 373 -3.81 -2.07 -27.23
CA SER A 373 -4.58 -0.82 -27.18
C SER A 373 -6.06 -1.01 -27.44
N LYS A 374 -6.44 -1.92 -28.34
CA LYS A 374 -7.84 -2.23 -28.65
C LYS A 374 -8.53 -2.94 -27.48
N THR A 375 -7.91 -3.94 -26.88
CA THR A 375 -8.43 -4.68 -25.72
C THR A 375 -8.60 -3.74 -24.53
N HIS A 376 -7.62 -2.89 -24.26
CA HIS A 376 -7.66 -1.90 -23.21
C HIS A 376 -8.81 -0.89 -23.42
N ALA A 377 -8.89 -0.28 -24.60
CA ALA A 377 -9.94 0.69 -24.95
C ALA A 377 -11.35 0.06 -24.86
N ASN A 378 -11.50 -1.17 -25.33
CA ASN A 378 -12.76 -1.91 -25.23
C ASN A 378 -13.16 -2.11 -23.76
N MET A 379 -12.21 -2.52 -22.88
CA MET A 379 -12.50 -2.71 -21.46
C MET A 379 -12.85 -1.38 -20.76
N GLU A 380 -12.16 -0.29 -21.10
CA GLU A 380 -12.53 1.05 -20.59
C GLU A 380 -13.93 1.45 -21.06
N ALA A 381 -14.30 1.19 -22.31
CA ALA A 381 -15.64 1.44 -22.82
C ALA A 381 -16.73 0.66 -22.04
N LEU A 382 -16.44 -0.59 -21.67
CA LEU A 382 -17.33 -1.42 -20.84
C LEU A 382 -17.46 -0.84 -19.42
N LEU A 383 -16.34 -0.50 -18.77
CA LEU A 383 -16.34 0.10 -17.43
C LEU A 383 -17.07 1.45 -17.41
N ARG A 384 -16.91 2.26 -18.48
CA ARG A 384 -17.62 3.52 -18.63
C ARG A 384 -19.12 3.30 -18.80
N SER A 385 -19.54 2.32 -19.62
CA SER A 385 -20.96 2.00 -19.80
C SER A 385 -21.61 1.53 -18.49
N ALA A 386 -20.89 0.79 -17.65
CA ALA A 386 -21.39 0.37 -16.34
C ALA A 386 -21.67 1.55 -15.41
N VAL A 387 -20.93 2.66 -15.54
CA VAL A 387 -21.16 3.90 -14.78
C VAL A 387 -22.24 4.77 -15.43
N ASN A 388 -22.24 4.94 -16.77
CA ASN A 388 -23.14 5.85 -17.44
C ASN A 388 -24.57 5.27 -17.55
N ASP A 389 -24.67 4.00 -17.98
CA ASP A 389 -25.94 3.36 -18.38
C ASP A 389 -26.32 2.18 -17.47
N GLY A 390 -25.39 1.78 -16.60
CA GLY A 390 -25.47 0.56 -15.81
C GLY A 390 -25.79 0.75 -14.34
N THR A 391 -25.32 -0.22 -13.57
CA THR A 391 -25.52 -0.32 -12.11
C THR A 391 -24.75 0.74 -11.33
N GLY A 392 -23.72 1.36 -11.92
CA GLY A 392 -22.83 2.33 -11.29
C GLY A 392 -23.24 3.81 -11.44
N ARG A 393 -24.44 4.14 -11.94
CA ARG A 393 -24.86 5.52 -12.24
C ARG A 393 -24.69 6.52 -11.09
N ARG A 394 -24.76 6.07 -9.84
CA ARG A 394 -24.54 6.95 -8.68
C ARG A 394 -23.08 7.38 -8.52
N ALA A 395 -22.14 6.71 -9.19
CA ALA A 395 -20.74 7.10 -9.23
C ALA A 395 -20.39 8.02 -10.43
N MET A 396 -21.36 8.35 -11.30
CA MET A 396 -21.12 9.17 -12.48
C MET A 396 -20.60 10.56 -12.10
N LEU A 397 -19.49 10.98 -12.72
CA LEU A 397 -18.85 12.30 -12.60
C LEU A 397 -19.14 13.15 -13.84
N SER A 398 -18.81 14.44 -13.78
CA SER A 398 -18.83 15.35 -14.93
C SER A 398 -17.67 15.12 -15.91
N ILE A 399 -16.65 14.39 -15.49
CA ILE A 399 -15.50 13.96 -16.31
C ILE A 399 -15.62 12.46 -16.61
N PRO A 400 -14.90 11.95 -17.62
CA PRO A 400 -14.86 10.52 -17.90
C PRO A 400 -14.43 9.74 -16.65
N ASN A 401 -15.21 8.74 -16.29
CA ASN A 401 -14.89 7.83 -15.21
C ASN A 401 -15.37 6.42 -15.51
N TYR A 402 -14.70 5.47 -14.91
CA TYR A 402 -14.73 4.05 -15.21
C TYR A 402 -14.91 3.29 -13.91
N GLY A 403 -15.73 2.26 -13.88
CA GLY A 403 -15.90 1.52 -12.64
C GLY A 403 -16.93 0.41 -12.70
N LYS A 404 -16.97 -0.37 -11.62
CA LYS A 404 -17.87 -1.51 -11.49
C LYS A 404 -18.41 -1.62 -10.08
N THR A 405 -19.69 -1.92 -9.96
CA THR A 405 -20.36 -2.28 -8.71
C THR A 405 -20.16 -3.76 -8.40
N GLY A 406 -19.99 -4.07 -7.11
CA GLY A 406 -20.00 -5.42 -6.57
C GLY A 406 -21.03 -5.55 -5.46
N THR A 407 -21.79 -6.62 -5.47
CA THR A 407 -22.68 -7.02 -4.38
C THR A 407 -22.55 -8.52 -4.25
N SER A 408 -22.20 -9.01 -3.06
CA SER A 408 -22.11 -10.43 -2.80
C SER A 408 -23.48 -11.03 -2.56
N GLN A 409 -23.55 -12.37 -2.53
CA GLN A 409 -24.79 -13.08 -2.23
C GLN A 409 -25.36 -12.63 -0.88
N ASN A 410 -26.69 -12.49 -0.82
CA ASN A 410 -27.42 -12.02 0.35
C ASN A 410 -27.02 -10.60 0.83
N ASN A 411 -26.44 -9.76 -0.03
CA ASN A 411 -26.02 -8.39 0.31
C ASN A 411 -25.09 -8.31 1.54
N ARG A 412 -24.17 -9.24 1.71
CA ARG A 412 -23.22 -9.24 2.82
C ARG A 412 -22.09 -8.25 2.61
N ASP A 413 -21.68 -8.11 1.34
CA ASP A 413 -20.65 -7.17 0.90
C ASP A 413 -21.18 -6.29 -0.21
N ALA A 414 -20.92 -5.00 -0.13
CA ALA A 414 -21.24 -4.02 -1.15
C ALA A 414 -19.97 -3.25 -1.52
N LEU A 415 -19.60 -3.26 -2.80
CA LEU A 415 -18.36 -2.67 -3.31
C LEU A 415 -18.61 -1.74 -4.49
N PHE A 416 -17.75 -0.76 -4.61
CA PHE A 416 -17.55 -0.03 -5.86
C PHE A 416 -16.04 0.16 -6.06
N VAL A 417 -15.54 -0.20 -7.23
CA VAL A 417 -14.15 0.04 -7.61
C VAL A 417 -14.13 0.73 -8.96
N GLY A 418 -13.34 1.79 -9.07
CA GLY A 418 -13.28 2.55 -10.30
C GLY A 418 -12.22 3.63 -10.27
N TYR A 419 -12.04 4.31 -11.40
CA TYR A 419 -11.03 5.35 -11.59
C TYR A 419 -11.53 6.52 -12.43
N ALA A 420 -10.87 7.66 -12.28
CA ALA A 420 -11.06 8.86 -13.07
C ALA A 420 -9.81 9.75 -13.02
N GLY A 421 -9.77 10.74 -13.90
CA GLY A 421 -8.62 11.63 -14.08
C GLY A 421 -7.72 11.18 -15.21
N ASP A 422 -6.77 12.03 -15.58
CA ASP A 422 -5.84 11.79 -16.69
C ASP A 422 -4.38 11.90 -16.21
N GLY A 423 -3.49 11.16 -16.87
CA GLY A 423 -2.05 11.20 -16.57
C GLY A 423 -1.75 10.94 -15.09
N GLU A 424 -0.91 11.78 -14.50
CA GLU A 424 -0.52 11.71 -13.09
C GLU A 424 -1.66 11.99 -12.09
N ASP A 425 -2.73 12.64 -12.53
CA ASP A 425 -3.91 12.94 -11.69
C ASP A 425 -4.91 11.79 -11.64
N ARG A 426 -4.69 10.72 -12.43
CA ARG A 426 -5.57 9.55 -12.42
C ARG A 426 -5.54 8.87 -11.05
N LEU A 427 -6.71 8.68 -10.47
CA LEU A 427 -6.89 8.00 -9.19
C LEU A 427 -7.77 6.77 -9.35
N VAL A 428 -7.38 5.70 -8.72
CA VAL A 428 -8.12 4.43 -8.63
C VAL A 428 -8.57 4.24 -7.21
N VAL A 429 -9.87 4.08 -7.01
CA VAL A 429 -10.46 4.03 -5.66
C VAL A 429 -11.34 2.81 -5.52
N GLY A 430 -11.11 2.07 -4.44
CA GLY A 430 -11.95 0.97 -3.99
C GLY A 430 -12.71 1.35 -2.72
N VAL A 431 -14.01 1.09 -2.68
CA VAL A 431 -14.85 1.26 -1.50
C VAL A 431 -15.58 -0.05 -1.21
N TRP A 432 -15.51 -0.51 0.03
CA TRP A 432 -16.22 -1.66 0.55
C TRP A 432 -17.07 -1.28 1.75
N ILE A 433 -18.26 -1.87 1.86
CA ILE A 433 -19.17 -1.79 3.01
C ILE A 433 -19.65 -3.19 3.34
N GLY A 434 -19.64 -3.55 4.62
CA GLY A 434 -20.09 -4.84 5.11
C GLY A 434 -20.11 -4.89 6.64
N ASN A 435 -20.68 -5.94 7.19
CA ASN A 435 -20.65 -6.22 8.62
C ASN A 435 -19.49 -7.17 8.96
N ASP A 436 -18.80 -6.95 10.09
CA ASP A 436 -17.69 -7.80 10.51
C ASP A 436 -18.12 -9.23 10.81
N ASP A 437 -19.33 -9.40 11.32
CA ASP A 437 -19.97 -10.69 11.60
C ASP A 437 -20.57 -11.35 10.35
N ASN A 438 -20.37 -10.75 9.18
CA ASN A 438 -20.88 -11.25 7.90
C ASN A 438 -22.42 -11.31 7.80
N THR A 439 -23.14 -10.58 8.63
CA THR A 439 -24.61 -10.43 8.50
C THR A 439 -24.98 -9.59 7.28
N PRO A 440 -26.14 -9.83 6.66
CA PRO A 440 -26.59 -9.08 5.49
C PRO A 440 -26.76 -7.58 5.75
N LEU A 441 -26.40 -6.77 4.75
CA LEU A 441 -26.65 -5.33 4.74
C LEU A 441 -28.14 -5.07 4.37
N LYS A 442 -28.80 -4.17 5.10
CA LYS A 442 -30.16 -3.77 4.81
C LYS A 442 -30.19 -2.61 3.81
N GLY A 443 -30.70 -2.83 2.60
CA GLY A 443 -30.88 -1.80 1.57
C GLY A 443 -29.59 -1.20 0.98
N VAL A 444 -28.42 -1.83 1.20
CA VAL A 444 -27.14 -1.39 0.67
C VAL A 444 -26.64 -2.37 -0.40
N SER A 445 -26.36 -1.87 -1.57
CA SER A 445 -25.73 -2.58 -2.70
C SER A 445 -24.55 -1.78 -3.22
N GLY A 446 -23.71 -2.39 -4.06
CA GLY A 446 -22.56 -1.72 -4.65
C GLY A 446 -22.90 -0.45 -5.44
N GLY A 447 -24.06 -0.42 -6.10
CA GLY A 447 -24.57 0.76 -6.82
C GLY A 447 -25.22 1.82 -5.91
N SER A 448 -25.27 1.63 -4.60
CA SER A 448 -25.90 2.57 -3.66
C SER A 448 -24.84 3.35 -2.85
N LEU A 449 -24.61 2.99 -1.62
CA LEU A 449 -23.74 3.72 -0.71
C LEU A 449 -22.25 3.69 -1.09
N PRO A 450 -21.65 2.54 -1.51
CA PRO A 450 -20.26 2.54 -1.95
C PRO A 450 -20.01 3.45 -3.15
N ALA A 451 -20.88 3.41 -4.16
CA ALA A 451 -20.79 4.27 -5.33
C ALA A 451 -20.90 5.76 -4.98
N ARG A 452 -21.73 6.12 -3.98
CA ARG A 452 -21.87 7.49 -3.49
C ARG A 452 -20.60 7.96 -2.75
N ILE A 453 -20.06 7.15 -1.82
CA ILE A 453 -18.81 7.47 -1.11
C ILE A 453 -17.67 7.65 -2.12
N TRP A 454 -17.59 6.77 -3.11
CA TRP A 454 -16.61 6.87 -4.18
C TRP A 454 -16.75 8.20 -4.94
N LYS A 455 -17.97 8.56 -5.33
CA LYS A 455 -18.26 9.83 -6.01
C LYS A 455 -17.89 11.04 -5.15
N ASP A 456 -18.30 11.05 -3.88
CA ASP A 456 -18.05 12.14 -2.94
C ASP A 456 -16.54 12.36 -2.74
N PHE A 457 -15.75 11.28 -2.71
CA PHE A 457 -14.30 11.35 -2.70
C PHE A 457 -13.75 11.90 -4.01
N MET A 458 -14.11 11.28 -5.15
CA MET A 458 -13.51 11.60 -6.45
C MET A 458 -13.83 13.03 -6.91
N GLN A 459 -15.03 13.53 -6.68
CA GLN A 459 -15.39 14.91 -7.00
C GLN A 459 -14.48 15.93 -6.33
N GLN A 460 -14.08 15.70 -5.08
CA GLN A 460 -13.20 16.58 -4.33
C GLN A 460 -11.72 16.34 -4.66
N ALA A 461 -11.34 15.08 -4.96
CA ALA A 461 -9.98 14.71 -5.25
C ALA A 461 -9.51 15.18 -6.63
N VAL A 462 -10.32 14.95 -7.67
CA VAL A 462 -9.94 15.18 -9.07
C VAL A 462 -10.40 16.55 -9.60
N GLN A 463 -11.57 17.07 -9.17
CA GLN A 463 -12.11 18.35 -9.66
C GLN A 463 -11.52 19.59 -8.99
N ALA A 464 -10.86 19.46 -7.84
CA ALA A 464 -10.31 20.60 -7.12
C ALA A 464 -9.06 21.26 -7.78
N LYS A 465 -8.61 20.74 -8.92
CA LYS A 465 -7.58 21.34 -9.76
C LYS A 465 -8.14 22.20 -10.91
N LYS A 466 -9.34 22.80 -10.81
CA LYS A 466 -9.54 24.02 -11.57
C LYS A 466 -8.47 25.02 -11.12
N PRO A 467 -7.63 25.55 -12.02
CA PRO A 467 -6.78 26.66 -11.63
C PRO A 467 -7.68 27.69 -10.95
N ALA A 468 -7.32 28.14 -9.76
CA ALA A 468 -7.90 29.36 -9.24
C ALA A 468 -7.88 30.33 -10.43
N ALA A 469 -9.07 30.80 -10.82
CA ALA A 469 -9.16 31.85 -11.85
C ALA A 469 -8.08 32.85 -11.45
N THR A 470 -7.10 33.02 -12.32
CA THR A 470 -6.01 33.96 -12.12
C THR A 470 -6.67 35.24 -11.63
N ALA A 471 -6.46 35.55 -10.35
CA ALA A 471 -6.84 36.82 -9.80
C ALA A 471 -6.25 37.83 -10.80
N LYS A 472 -7.11 38.64 -11.43
CA LYS A 472 -6.65 39.73 -12.28
C LYS A 472 -5.59 40.44 -11.46
N PRO A 473 -4.36 40.57 -11.97
CA PRO A 473 -3.35 41.33 -11.24
C PRO A 473 -3.93 42.72 -11.01
N ASP A 474 -4.07 43.11 -9.75
CA ASP A 474 -4.27 44.50 -9.38
C ASP A 474 -3.06 45.26 -9.94
N ARG A 475 -3.26 45.86 -11.10
CA ARG A 475 -2.31 46.79 -11.70
C ARG A 475 -2.25 48.02 -10.80
N LYS A 476 -1.37 47.98 -9.80
CA LYS A 476 -0.76 49.22 -9.33
C LYS A 476 0.25 49.64 -10.37
N PRO A 477 0.28 50.91 -10.76
CA PRO A 477 1.24 51.37 -11.77
C PRO A 477 2.66 51.23 -11.21
N ASP A 478 3.50 50.61 -12.04
CA ASP A 478 4.91 50.40 -11.82
C ASP A 478 5.62 51.79 -11.81
N PRO A 479 6.33 52.17 -10.76
CA PRO A 479 7.24 53.28 -10.83
C PRO A 479 8.62 52.77 -11.24
N GLU A 480 8.97 53.07 -12.47
CA GLU A 480 10.32 53.24 -12.97
C GLU A 480 11.19 52.00 -13.28
N GLY A 481 11.33 51.74 -14.57
CA GLY A 481 12.58 51.34 -15.21
C GLY A 481 12.88 49.84 -15.31
N PRO A 482 13.55 49.40 -16.37
CA PRO A 482 13.89 47.99 -16.56
C PRO A 482 14.92 47.56 -15.53
N VAL A 483 14.54 46.60 -14.72
CA VAL A 483 15.47 45.90 -13.82
C VAL A 483 16.36 45.03 -14.70
N THR A 484 17.63 45.34 -14.75
CA THR A 484 18.66 44.44 -15.31
C THR A 484 18.59 43.08 -14.63
N PRO A 485 18.64 41.97 -15.38
CA PRO A 485 18.72 40.63 -14.78
C PRO A 485 19.92 40.56 -13.85
N LEU A 486 19.73 39.99 -12.66
CA LEU A 486 20.82 39.66 -11.77
C LEU A 486 21.68 38.62 -12.49
N ASP A 487 22.93 39.00 -12.83
CA ASP A 487 23.94 38.03 -13.23
C ASP A 487 24.21 37.09 -12.04
N LEU A 488 23.64 35.89 -12.10
CA LEU A 488 24.03 34.82 -11.20
C LEU A 488 25.43 34.38 -11.60
N PRO A 489 26.37 34.24 -10.65
CA PRO A 489 27.70 33.75 -10.97
C PRO A 489 27.58 32.35 -11.56
N GLU A 490 28.25 32.11 -12.69
CA GLU A 490 28.38 30.79 -13.29
C GLU A 490 28.91 29.80 -12.24
N ILE A 491 28.19 28.71 -12.05
CA ILE A 491 28.61 27.62 -11.15
C ILE A 491 29.87 27.01 -11.80
N PRO A 492 31.04 27.01 -11.14
CA PRO A 492 32.25 26.46 -11.73
C PRO A 492 32.05 24.94 -11.96
N GLU A 493 32.56 24.44 -13.10
CA GLU A 493 32.60 22.99 -13.38
C GLU A 493 33.35 22.27 -12.26
N ILE A 494 32.71 21.30 -11.66
CA ILE A 494 33.33 20.47 -10.61
C ILE A 494 33.87 19.20 -11.27
N PRO A 495 35.18 19.03 -11.44
CA PRO A 495 35.76 17.79 -11.90
C PRO A 495 35.74 16.75 -10.75
N VAL A 496 35.24 15.57 -11.03
CA VAL A 496 35.25 14.43 -10.11
C VAL A 496 36.02 13.29 -10.80
N ASP A 497 37.19 12.95 -10.25
CA ASP A 497 37.99 11.81 -10.71
C ASP A 497 37.42 10.51 -10.19
N VAL A 498 37.00 9.62 -11.10
CA VAL A 498 36.49 8.28 -10.75
C VAL A 498 37.34 7.24 -11.51
N GLY A 499 38.41 6.80 -10.90
CA GLY A 499 39.33 5.80 -11.50
C GLY A 499 40.00 6.32 -12.80
N ASN A 500 39.85 5.58 -13.92
CA ASN A 500 40.39 5.95 -15.23
C ASN A 500 39.44 6.87 -16.04
N SER A 501 38.44 7.48 -15.44
CA SER A 501 37.45 8.31 -16.12
C SER A 501 37.32 9.67 -15.43
N GLU A 502 37.31 10.75 -16.21
CA GLU A 502 37.06 12.11 -15.73
C GLU A 502 35.59 12.47 -15.93
N VAL A 503 34.87 12.78 -14.84
CA VAL A 503 33.46 13.18 -14.90
C VAL A 503 33.35 14.68 -14.66
N ARG A 504 32.73 15.42 -15.59
CA ARG A 504 32.43 16.85 -15.44
C ARG A 504 30.93 17.07 -15.44
N ILE A 505 30.41 17.74 -14.43
CA ILE A 505 28.99 18.05 -14.27
C ILE A 505 28.82 19.56 -14.42
N ASN A 506 27.98 19.95 -15.38
CA ASN A 506 27.60 21.35 -15.59
C ASN A 506 26.07 21.49 -15.47
N GLY A 507 25.60 22.45 -14.70
CA GLY A 507 24.19 22.65 -14.36
C GLY A 507 23.25 22.85 -15.58
N ASP A 508 23.74 23.40 -16.68
CA ASP A 508 22.91 23.71 -17.87
C ASP A 508 23.14 22.76 -19.06
N SER A 509 24.25 22.03 -19.13
CA SER A 509 24.62 21.21 -20.28
C SER A 509 24.67 19.69 -20.03
N GLY A 510 24.36 19.24 -18.83
CA GLY A 510 24.34 17.82 -18.50
C GLY A 510 25.68 17.28 -17.98
N VAL A 511 25.86 15.97 -18.07
CA VAL A 511 27.05 15.24 -17.58
C VAL A 511 27.94 14.87 -18.77
N ARG A 512 29.24 15.17 -18.66
CA ARG A 512 30.27 14.76 -19.61
C ARG A 512 31.23 13.79 -18.94
N ILE A 513 31.41 12.62 -19.53
CA ILE A 513 32.30 11.56 -19.01
C ILE A 513 33.39 11.29 -20.03
N GLY A 514 34.62 11.65 -19.69
CA GLY A 514 35.80 11.30 -20.48
C GLY A 514 36.29 9.90 -20.13
N THR A 515 36.32 8.98 -21.09
CA THR A 515 36.77 7.60 -20.89
C THR A 515 37.50 7.06 -22.15
N GLU A 516 38.08 5.85 -22.07
CA GLU A 516 38.64 5.17 -23.20
C GLU A 516 37.80 3.91 -23.56
N ILE A 517 37.42 3.78 -24.82
CA ILE A 517 36.75 2.57 -25.31
C ILE A 517 37.64 1.94 -26.40
N GLY A 518 38.17 0.74 -26.12
CA GLY A 518 39.03 0.03 -27.05
C GLY A 518 40.35 0.77 -27.37
N GLY A 519 40.91 1.54 -26.42
CA GLY A 519 42.12 2.33 -26.59
C GLY A 519 41.91 3.67 -27.33
N VAL A 520 40.67 4.09 -27.58
CA VAL A 520 40.33 5.37 -28.21
C VAL A 520 39.71 6.27 -27.16
N PRO A 521 40.28 7.48 -26.89
CA PRO A 521 39.69 8.42 -25.96
C PRO A 521 38.38 9.01 -26.52
N VAL A 522 37.30 8.93 -25.71
CA VAL A 522 35.97 9.39 -26.09
C VAL A 522 35.34 10.22 -24.96
N ASP A 523 34.52 11.18 -25.32
CA ASP A 523 33.66 11.94 -24.40
C ASP A 523 32.20 11.50 -24.58
N LEU A 524 31.59 11.00 -23.50
CA LEU A 524 30.16 10.72 -23.41
C LEU A 524 29.46 11.98 -22.90
N LYS A 525 28.57 12.55 -23.69
CA LYS A 525 27.70 13.67 -23.27
C LYS A 525 26.30 13.15 -22.99
N ILE A 526 25.80 13.42 -21.81
CA ILE A 526 24.43 13.04 -21.38
C ILE A 526 23.70 14.33 -21.05
N ASN A 527 22.67 14.67 -21.83
CA ASN A 527 21.81 15.82 -21.60
C ASN A 527 20.33 15.45 -21.78
N GLY A 528 19.44 16.43 -21.65
CA GLY A 528 18.00 16.22 -21.80
C GLY A 528 17.52 15.65 -23.14
N ASP A 529 18.37 15.72 -24.18
CA ASP A 529 18.06 15.26 -25.55
C ASP A 529 18.60 13.84 -25.83
N GLY A 530 19.42 13.26 -24.92
CA GLY A 530 19.95 11.90 -25.05
C GLY A 530 21.44 11.78 -24.71
N VAL A 531 22.04 10.68 -25.20
CA VAL A 531 23.47 10.35 -25.02
C VAL A 531 24.18 10.48 -26.35
N ALA A 532 25.21 11.30 -26.42
CA ALA A 532 26.09 11.45 -27.57
C ALA A 532 27.51 10.97 -27.22
N ILE A 533 28.18 10.30 -28.17
CA ILE A 533 29.57 9.86 -28.03
C ILE A 533 30.39 10.65 -29.03
N GLU A 534 31.36 11.42 -28.56
CA GLU A 534 32.26 12.22 -29.37
C GLU A 534 33.71 11.73 -29.18
N ARG A 535 34.48 11.65 -30.26
CA ARG A 535 35.90 11.29 -30.17
C ARG A 535 36.68 12.52 -29.66
N ARG A 536 37.47 12.36 -28.60
CA ARG A 536 38.31 13.43 -28.09
C ARG A 536 39.45 13.73 -29.09
N PRO A 537 39.64 15.00 -29.53
CA PRO A 537 40.77 15.33 -30.38
C PRO A 537 42.10 15.09 -29.65
N GLU A 538 43.10 14.51 -30.33
CA GLU A 538 44.44 14.36 -29.79
C GLU A 538 45.03 15.71 -29.41
N GLN A 539 45.42 15.88 -28.16
CA GLN A 539 46.16 17.05 -27.73
C GLN A 539 47.57 17.01 -28.32
N THR A 540 47.86 17.87 -29.30
CA THR A 540 49.21 18.08 -29.77
C THR A 540 50.05 18.67 -28.62
N PRO A 541 51.20 18.09 -28.24
CA PRO A 541 52.01 18.62 -27.17
C PRO A 541 52.51 20.02 -27.54
N ALA A 542 52.33 20.99 -26.61
CA ALA A 542 52.87 22.33 -26.78
C ALA A 542 54.39 22.28 -26.89
N ALA A 543 54.94 22.94 -27.91
CA ALA A 543 56.37 23.06 -28.10
C ALA A 543 57.00 23.85 -26.94
N PRO A 544 58.21 23.47 -26.48
CA PRO A 544 58.85 24.18 -25.35
C PRO A 544 59.27 25.58 -25.82
N ASP A 545 58.89 26.56 -25.03
CA ASP A 545 59.36 27.95 -25.18
C ASP A 545 60.88 28.01 -25.10
N ARG A 546 61.48 28.67 -26.09
CA ARG A 546 62.86 29.09 -26.11
C ARG A 546 63.00 30.44 -25.46
#